data_5b8f0022874e8023cfeb63e67f890d7c
#
_entry.id   5b8f0022874e8023cfeb63e67f890d7c
#
_cell.length_a   1.000
_cell.length_b   1.000
_cell.length_c   1.000
_cell.angle_alpha   90.00
_cell.angle_beta   90.00
_cell.angle_gamma   90.00
#
_symmetry.space_group_name_H-M   'P 1'
#
loop_
_entity.id
_entity.type
_entity.pdbx_description
1 polymer ?
#
loop_
_entity_poly.entity_id
_entity_poly.type
_entity_poly.pdbx_seq_one_letter_code
_entity_poly.pdbx_strand_id
1 'polypeptide(L)'
;EIRTPLNAIVGFSGILASMNSDIDEEKQEYIQIIENNNNLLLQLINDILDLSKIEAGVLEFSYNNINVDELFMDIEESTKMRNQNKNVCILYKRTLPSCYISTDKNRLTQVITNMINNAMKFTQRGSIEFGYNLQNEDSLYFYVSDTGCGIPESQVNRVFERFVKLNNFAQGTGLGLPICQTIITSMGGKIGVKSKEGEGSTFWFTLPYHQADQAGDNIAKAPETPRLVDKKDKLVILIAEDNESNYKLFETILKKNYTLIHAWDGEEAVQLFKQHNPHLVLMDINMPKMDGYEATQKIREISPDVPVM
;
A
#
# COMPACT_ATOMS: atom_id res chain seq x y z
N GLU A 1 13.61 10.30 13.52
CA GLU A 1 12.58 9.24 13.55
C GLU A 1 13.05 7.93 12.89
N ILE A 2 13.84 7.94 11.82
CA ILE A 2 14.41 6.74 11.17
C ILE A 2 15.29 5.91 12.13
N ARG A 3 16.05 6.55 13.02
CA ARG A 3 16.98 5.88 13.93
C ARG A 3 16.27 4.91 14.90
N THR A 4 15.09 5.27 15.38
CA THR A 4 14.37 4.47 16.39
C THR A 4 13.94 3.10 15.88
N PRO A 5 13.20 2.96 14.76
CA PRO A 5 12.86 1.67 14.20
C PRO A 5 14.10 0.89 13.74
N LEU A 6 15.11 1.56 13.19
CA LEU A 6 16.36 0.91 12.77
C LEU A 6 17.09 0.27 13.95
N ASN A 7 17.23 0.97 15.08
CA ASN A 7 17.86 0.44 16.28
C ASN A 7 17.09 -0.76 16.85
N ALA A 8 15.75 -0.74 16.81
CA ALA A 8 14.93 -1.86 17.22
C ALA A 8 15.16 -3.09 16.32
N ILE A 9 15.15 -2.92 15.00
CA ILE A 9 15.42 -3.99 14.03
C ILE A 9 16.80 -4.60 14.30
N VAL A 10 17.84 -3.78 14.39
CA VAL A 10 19.22 -4.25 14.62
C VAL A 10 19.35 -4.94 15.98
N GLY A 11 18.77 -4.35 17.03
CA GLY A 11 18.84 -4.89 18.39
C GLY A 11 18.17 -6.27 18.52
N PHE A 12 16.92 -6.39 18.07
CA PHE A 12 16.19 -7.66 18.16
C PHE A 12 16.72 -8.71 17.16
N SER A 13 17.24 -8.32 15.99
CA SER A 13 17.95 -9.25 15.10
C SER A 13 19.22 -9.81 15.75
N GLY A 14 19.98 -8.98 16.48
CA GLY A 14 21.16 -9.42 17.24
C GLY A 14 20.79 -10.38 18.36
N ILE A 15 19.70 -10.15 19.09
CA ILE A 15 19.18 -11.04 20.13
C ILE A 15 18.80 -12.39 19.50
N LEU A 16 18.00 -12.38 18.42
CA LEU A 16 17.60 -13.60 17.70
C LEU A 16 18.80 -14.42 17.22
N ALA A 17 19.83 -13.76 16.69
CA ALA A 17 21.05 -14.43 16.24
C ALA A 17 21.85 -15.08 17.38
N SER A 18 21.74 -14.58 18.61
CA SER A 18 22.44 -15.10 19.80
C SER A 18 21.62 -16.13 20.60
N MET A 19 20.33 -16.30 20.29
CA MET A 19 19.45 -17.23 21.00
C MET A 19 19.74 -18.68 20.63
N ASN A 20 20.17 -19.44 21.61
CA ASN A 20 20.33 -20.91 21.54
C ASN A 20 19.09 -21.68 22.03
N SER A 21 17.99 -20.99 22.31
CA SER A 21 16.80 -21.60 22.93
C SER A 21 15.75 -22.01 21.89
N ASP A 22 15.10 -23.15 22.12
CA ASP A 22 13.96 -23.68 21.36
C ASP A 22 12.61 -23.02 21.76
N ILE A 23 12.62 -21.86 22.43
CA ILE A 23 11.40 -21.18 22.86
C ILE A 23 10.83 -20.41 21.67
N ASP A 24 9.91 -21.03 20.94
CA ASP A 24 9.29 -20.48 19.72
C ASP A 24 8.47 -19.20 19.96
N GLU A 25 7.85 -19.07 21.15
CA GLU A 25 7.00 -17.90 21.46
C GLU A 25 7.83 -16.61 21.58
N GLU A 26 8.96 -16.65 22.27
CA GLU A 26 9.84 -15.49 22.44
C GLU A 26 10.49 -15.06 21.12
N LYS A 27 10.86 -16.03 20.28
CA LYS A 27 11.38 -15.77 18.93
C LYS A 27 10.32 -15.11 18.06
N GLN A 28 9.06 -15.56 18.12
CA GLN A 28 7.96 -14.98 17.37
C GLN A 28 7.66 -13.54 17.79
N GLU A 29 7.75 -13.24 19.10
CA GLU A 29 7.60 -11.87 19.59
C GLU A 29 8.68 -10.94 19.03
N TYR A 30 9.95 -11.35 19.03
CA TYR A 30 11.04 -10.54 18.45
C TYR A 30 10.90 -10.37 16.94
N ILE A 31 10.51 -11.40 16.21
CA ILE A 31 10.21 -11.31 14.77
C ILE A 31 9.10 -10.29 14.53
N GLN A 32 8.01 -10.35 15.30
CA GLN A 32 6.91 -9.41 15.16
C GLN A 32 7.33 -7.95 15.44
N ILE A 33 8.21 -7.74 16.42
CA ILE A 33 8.78 -6.41 16.70
C ILE A 33 9.61 -5.92 15.51
N ILE A 34 10.45 -6.79 14.93
CA ILE A 34 11.26 -6.46 13.74
C ILE A 34 10.37 -6.10 12.57
N GLU A 35 9.35 -6.91 12.27
CA GLU A 35 8.41 -6.67 11.17
C GLU A 35 7.64 -5.36 11.34
N ASN A 36 7.15 -5.08 12.54
CA ASN A 36 6.44 -3.84 12.84
C ASN A 36 7.33 -2.60 12.63
N ASN A 37 8.60 -2.66 13.06
CA ASN A 37 9.55 -1.57 12.88
C ASN A 37 10.01 -1.42 11.42
N ASN A 38 10.14 -2.53 10.69
CA ASN A 38 10.44 -2.50 9.26
C ASN A 38 9.31 -1.84 8.47
N ASN A 39 8.05 -2.21 8.73
CA ASN A 39 6.89 -1.60 8.11
C ASN A 39 6.80 -0.09 8.42
N LEU A 40 7.10 0.31 9.66
CA LEU A 40 7.16 1.72 10.05
C LEU A 40 8.26 2.47 9.29
N LEU A 41 9.43 1.86 9.12
CA LEU A 41 10.54 2.46 8.37
C LEU A 41 10.20 2.63 6.89
N LEU A 42 9.60 1.62 6.25
CA LEU A 42 9.14 1.69 4.86
C LEU A 42 8.09 2.79 4.68
N GLN A 43 7.14 2.90 5.62
CA GLN A 43 6.16 3.98 5.60
C GLN A 43 6.82 5.35 5.70
N LEU A 44 7.80 5.53 6.61
CA LEU A 44 8.57 6.77 6.75
C LEU A 44 9.28 7.15 5.45
N ILE A 45 9.95 6.19 4.81
CA ILE A 45 10.65 6.42 3.54
C ILE A 45 9.66 6.84 2.45
N ASN A 46 8.55 6.14 2.29
CA ASN A 46 7.52 6.47 1.32
C ASN A 46 6.89 7.85 1.57
N ASP A 47 6.61 8.19 2.83
CA ASP A 47 6.10 9.50 3.23
C ASP A 47 7.09 10.63 2.85
N ILE A 48 8.40 10.42 3.06
CA ILE A 48 9.45 11.37 2.69
C ILE A 48 9.58 11.51 1.17
N LEU A 49 9.52 10.41 0.42
CA LEU A 49 9.56 10.42 -1.04
C LEU A 49 8.33 11.13 -1.62
N ASP A 50 7.13 10.86 -1.10
CA ASP A 50 5.92 11.57 -1.50
C ASP A 50 6.05 13.08 -1.20
N LEU A 51 6.52 13.45 -0.01
CA LEU A 51 6.76 14.84 0.35
C LEU A 51 7.76 15.53 -0.60
N SER A 52 8.84 14.84 -0.95
CA SER A 52 9.84 15.36 -1.88
C SER A 52 9.27 15.60 -3.28
N LYS A 53 8.44 14.66 -3.78
CA LYS A 53 7.72 14.81 -5.07
C LYS A 53 6.73 15.99 -5.03
N ILE A 54 6.05 16.17 -3.91
CA ILE A 54 5.11 17.27 -3.67
C ILE A 54 5.85 18.61 -3.71
N GLU A 55 6.99 18.74 -3.00
CA GLU A 55 7.77 19.97 -2.95
C GLU A 55 8.41 20.33 -4.30
N ALA A 56 8.80 19.31 -5.06
CA ALA A 56 9.31 19.48 -6.43
C ALA A 56 8.19 19.79 -7.46
N GLY A 57 6.90 19.68 -7.09
CA GLY A 57 5.78 19.86 -8.01
C GLY A 57 5.67 18.78 -9.09
N VAL A 58 6.28 17.61 -8.86
CA VAL A 58 6.34 16.48 -9.82
C VAL A 58 5.45 15.31 -9.40
N LEU A 59 4.43 15.56 -8.57
CA LEU A 59 3.47 14.53 -8.20
C LEU A 59 2.59 14.22 -9.39
N GLU A 60 2.78 13.06 -10.00
CA GLU A 60 1.97 12.56 -11.11
C GLU A 60 0.76 11.79 -10.61
N PHE A 61 -0.36 11.91 -11.33
CA PHE A 61 -1.61 11.20 -11.05
C PHE A 61 -2.01 10.36 -12.26
N SER A 62 -2.34 9.10 -12.02
CA SER A 62 -2.87 8.19 -13.04
C SER A 62 -4.39 8.10 -12.92
N TYR A 63 -5.11 8.91 -13.67
CA TYR A 63 -6.57 8.94 -13.63
C TYR A 63 -7.17 7.77 -14.40
N ASN A 64 -7.98 6.98 -13.71
CA ASN A 64 -8.72 5.86 -14.27
C ASN A 64 -10.17 5.92 -13.79
N ASN A 65 -11.09 5.36 -14.58
CA ASN A 65 -12.47 5.22 -14.15
C ASN A 65 -12.57 4.04 -13.17
N ILE A 66 -12.87 4.30 -11.91
CA ILE A 66 -12.92 3.29 -10.84
C ILE A 66 -14.30 3.20 -10.21
N ASN A 67 -14.68 2.01 -9.81
CA ASN A 67 -15.84 1.77 -8.97
C ASN A 67 -15.46 2.02 -7.50
N VAL A 68 -16.01 3.10 -6.94
CA VAL A 68 -15.71 3.50 -5.56
C VAL A 68 -16.23 2.48 -4.55
N ASP A 69 -17.35 1.85 -4.82
CA ASP A 69 -17.96 0.86 -3.92
C ASP A 69 -17.10 -0.40 -3.79
N GLU A 70 -16.59 -0.92 -4.92
CA GLU A 70 -15.64 -2.04 -4.92
C GLU A 70 -14.37 -1.70 -4.15
N LEU A 71 -13.80 -0.50 -4.39
CA LEU A 71 -12.62 -0.05 -3.65
C LEU A 71 -12.85 -0.02 -2.15
N PHE A 72 -14.03 0.46 -1.70
CA PHE A 72 -14.34 0.53 -0.27
C PHE A 72 -14.58 -0.84 0.36
N MET A 73 -15.15 -1.80 -0.39
CA MET A 73 -15.26 -3.19 0.05
C MET A 73 -13.89 -3.85 0.22
N ASP A 74 -12.97 -3.66 -0.75
CA ASP A 74 -11.58 -4.16 -0.66
C ASP A 74 -10.85 -3.57 0.57
N ILE A 75 -11.04 -2.28 0.83
CA ILE A 75 -10.46 -1.60 2.00
C ILE A 75 -11.07 -2.14 3.30
N GLU A 76 -12.39 -2.38 3.35
CA GLU A 76 -13.05 -2.94 4.53
C GLU A 76 -12.49 -4.32 4.86
N GLU A 77 -12.44 -5.23 3.88
CA GLU A 77 -11.94 -6.58 4.05
C GLU A 77 -10.50 -6.58 4.54
N SER A 78 -9.61 -5.84 3.86
CA SER A 78 -8.21 -5.74 4.23
C SER A 78 -8.00 -5.13 5.62
N THR A 79 -8.84 -4.15 6.01
CA THR A 79 -8.75 -3.51 7.33
C THR A 79 -9.24 -4.46 8.42
N LYS A 80 -10.33 -5.19 8.20
CA LYS A 80 -10.84 -6.20 9.14
C LYS A 80 -9.82 -7.31 9.39
N MET A 81 -9.12 -7.79 8.35
CA MET A 81 -8.07 -8.80 8.49
C MET A 81 -6.88 -8.30 9.35
N ARG A 82 -6.51 -7.02 9.22
CA ARG A 82 -5.41 -6.42 10.00
C ARG A 82 -5.81 -6.00 11.41
N ASN A 83 -7.10 -5.89 11.68
CA ASN A 83 -7.59 -5.45 12.99
C ASN A 83 -7.42 -6.53 14.06
N GLN A 84 -6.40 -6.41 14.89
CA GLN A 84 -6.17 -7.29 16.03
C GLN A 84 -7.02 -6.92 17.25
N ASN A 85 -7.59 -5.71 17.30
CA ASN A 85 -8.39 -5.23 18.42
C ASN A 85 -9.87 -5.59 18.26
N LYS A 86 -10.29 -6.69 18.86
CA LYS A 86 -11.68 -7.18 18.83
C LYS A 86 -12.71 -6.23 19.47
N ASN A 87 -12.27 -5.22 20.21
CA ASN A 87 -13.17 -4.23 20.85
C ASN A 87 -13.52 -3.06 19.89
N VAL A 88 -12.96 -3.04 18.68
CA VAL A 88 -13.23 -2.01 17.66
C VAL A 88 -13.95 -2.65 16.48
N CYS A 89 -15.16 -2.19 16.22
CA CYS A 89 -15.94 -2.59 15.04
C CYS A 89 -15.58 -1.69 13.86
N ILE A 90 -15.28 -2.28 12.71
CA ILE A 90 -14.96 -1.57 11.47
C ILE A 90 -16.09 -1.82 10.48
N LEU A 91 -16.67 -0.74 9.96
CA LEU A 91 -17.86 -0.79 9.12
C LEU A 91 -17.74 0.15 7.92
N TYR A 92 -17.84 -0.42 6.72
CA TYR A 92 -18.13 0.37 5.52
C TYR A 92 -19.65 0.63 5.45
N LYS A 93 -20.04 1.90 5.44
CA LYS A 93 -21.43 2.32 5.29
C LYS A 93 -21.73 2.61 3.82
N ARG A 94 -22.30 1.64 3.17
CA ARG A 94 -22.74 1.76 1.80
C ARG A 94 -23.99 2.63 1.70
N THR A 95 -23.87 3.76 1.00
CA THR A 95 -24.98 4.72 0.80
C THR A 95 -25.43 4.84 -0.64
N LEU A 96 -24.56 4.55 -1.59
CA LEU A 96 -24.87 4.55 -3.03
C LEU A 96 -24.71 3.14 -3.60
N PRO A 97 -25.55 2.71 -4.56
CA PRO A 97 -25.50 1.35 -5.08
C PRO A 97 -24.23 1.04 -5.88
N SER A 98 -23.79 1.96 -6.69
CA SER A 98 -22.48 1.93 -7.37
C SER A 98 -22.16 3.36 -7.84
N CYS A 99 -20.90 3.73 -7.76
CA CYS A 99 -20.43 5.05 -8.17
C CYS A 99 -19.09 4.93 -8.89
N TYR A 100 -19.04 5.44 -10.11
CA TYR A 100 -17.81 5.47 -10.91
C TYR A 100 -17.27 6.88 -10.94
N ILE A 101 -15.97 7.04 -10.66
CA ILE A 101 -15.28 8.33 -10.75
C ILE A 101 -13.96 8.18 -11.51
N SER A 102 -13.59 9.23 -12.23
CA SER A 102 -12.25 9.32 -12.82
C SER A 102 -11.29 9.85 -11.78
N THR A 103 -10.43 8.97 -11.24
CA THR A 103 -9.48 9.31 -10.17
C THR A 103 -8.29 8.38 -10.17
N ASP A 104 -7.25 8.73 -9.43
CA ASP A 104 -6.12 7.83 -9.15
C ASP A 104 -6.48 6.87 -8.00
N LYS A 105 -6.68 5.57 -8.35
CA LYS A 105 -7.03 4.51 -7.39
C LYS A 105 -6.03 4.42 -6.25
N ASN A 106 -4.73 4.48 -6.56
CA ASN A 106 -3.68 4.29 -5.55
C ASN A 106 -3.65 5.45 -4.56
N ARG A 107 -3.76 6.68 -5.06
CA ARG A 107 -3.77 7.89 -4.23
C ARG A 107 -5.04 7.98 -3.39
N LEU A 108 -6.20 7.63 -3.95
CA LEU A 108 -7.44 7.58 -3.20
C LEU A 108 -7.37 6.52 -2.08
N THR A 109 -6.88 5.32 -2.40
CA THR A 109 -6.64 4.25 -1.41
C THR A 109 -5.70 4.71 -0.31
N GLN A 110 -4.61 5.39 -0.66
CA GLN A 110 -3.63 5.93 0.28
C GLN A 110 -4.28 6.90 1.28
N VAL A 111 -5.11 7.84 0.80
CA VAL A 111 -5.80 8.81 1.65
C VAL A 111 -6.76 8.11 2.61
N ILE A 112 -7.63 7.23 2.11
CA ILE A 112 -8.63 6.53 2.91
C ILE A 112 -7.94 5.62 3.96
N THR A 113 -6.95 4.84 3.54
CA THR A 113 -6.21 3.94 4.43
C THR A 113 -5.46 4.70 5.52
N ASN A 114 -4.89 5.87 5.19
CA ASN A 114 -4.23 6.72 6.18
C ASN A 114 -5.21 7.25 7.24
N MET A 115 -6.40 7.69 6.83
CA MET A 115 -7.45 8.11 7.76
C MET A 115 -7.95 6.95 8.63
N ILE A 116 -8.14 5.75 8.05
CA ILE A 116 -8.57 4.55 8.80
C ILE A 116 -7.48 4.11 9.79
N ASN A 117 -6.20 4.13 9.41
CA ASN A 117 -5.10 3.79 10.30
C ASN A 117 -5.02 4.77 11.48
N ASN A 118 -5.26 6.06 11.25
CA ASN A 118 -5.38 7.03 12.34
C ASN A 118 -6.57 6.71 13.26
N ALA A 119 -7.74 6.42 12.71
CA ALA A 119 -8.92 6.02 13.49
C ALA A 119 -8.64 4.77 14.34
N MET A 120 -8.02 3.72 13.76
CA MET A 120 -7.64 2.49 14.50
C MET A 120 -6.66 2.76 15.64
N LYS A 121 -5.70 3.67 15.41
CA LYS A 121 -4.70 4.04 16.41
C LYS A 121 -5.28 4.74 17.62
N PHE A 122 -6.30 5.58 17.44
CA PHE A 122 -6.87 6.42 18.48
C PHE A 122 -8.19 5.88 19.05
N THR A 123 -8.70 4.76 18.55
CA THR A 123 -9.91 4.11 19.04
C THR A 123 -9.54 2.81 19.76
N GLN A 124 -9.62 2.81 21.09
CA GLN A 124 -9.37 1.60 21.90
C GLN A 124 -10.59 0.69 22.00
N ARG A 125 -11.78 1.27 22.01
CA ARG A 125 -13.09 0.62 22.07
C ARG A 125 -14.11 1.41 21.27
N GLY A 126 -15.05 0.73 20.60
CA GLY A 126 -16.14 1.35 19.89
C GLY A 126 -16.15 1.01 18.41
N SER A 127 -16.30 2.00 17.55
CA SER A 127 -16.46 1.76 16.12
C SER A 127 -15.69 2.76 15.25
N ILE A 128 -15.35 2.29 14.08
CA ILE A 128 -14.82 3.08 12.96
C ILE A 128 -15.78 2.87 11.80
N GLU A 129 -16.48 3.90 11.41
CA GLU A 129 -17.37 3.92 10.26
C GLU A 129 -16.73 4.74 9.15
N PHE A 130 -16.73 4.23 7.93
CA PHE A 130 -16.27 4.98 6.77
C PHE A 130 -17.18 4.77 5.57
N GLY A 131 -17.19 5.74 4.68
CA GLY A 131 -18.09 5.71 3.55
C GLY A 131 -17.96 6.94 2.67
N TYR A 132 -18.88 7.03 1.71
CA TYR A 132 -18.98 8.19 0.85
C TYR A 132 -20.44 8.49 0.51
N ASN A 133 -20.72 9.76 0.23
CA ASN A 133 -22.03 10.27 -0.12
C ASN A 133 -21.92 11.26 -1.27
N LEU A 134 -22.99 11.43 -2.01
CA LEU A 134 -23.12 12.57 -2.92
C LEU A 134 -23.35 13.83 -2.07
N GLN A 135 -22.45 14.81 -2.16
CA GLN A 135 -22.61 16.08 -1.45
C GLN A 135 -23.52 17.03 -2.22
N ASN A 136 -23.34 17.05 -3.56
CA ASN A 136 -24.15 17.73 -4.56
C ASN A 136 -23.94 17.02 -5.91
N GLU A 137 -24.53 17.53 -7.00
CA GLU A 137 -24.46 16.89 -8.32
C GLU A 137 -23.00 16.74 -8.84
N ASP A 138 -22.08 17.61 -8.41
CA ASP A 138 -20.71 17.70 -8.91
C ASP A 138 -19.64 17.28 -7.88
N SER A 139 -20.01 16.74 -6.71
CA SER A 139 -19.05 16.46 -5.65
C SER A 139 -19.43 15.26 -4.79
N LEU A 140 -18.47 14.34 -4.62
CA LEU A 140 -18.54 13.27 -3.65
C LEU A 140 -17.87 13.69 -2.34
N TYR A 141 -18.51 13.33 -1.24
CA TYR A 141 -18.03 13.50 0.13
C TYR A 141 -17.63 12.14 0.71
N PHE A 142 -16.39 12.01 1.09
CA PHE A 142 -15.80 10.82 1.70
C PHE A 142 -15.53 11.10 3.18
N TYR A 143 -15.69 10.09 4.03
CA TYR A 143 -15.45 10.26 5.46
C TYR A 143 -14.97 8.98 6.14
N VAL A 144 -14.22 9.19 7.21
CA VAL A 144 -13.86 8.17 8.20
C VAL A 144 -14.18 8.76 9.58
N SER A 145 -15.11 8.13 10.29
CA SER A 145 -15.57 8.54 11.61
C SER A 145 -15.20 7.50 12.64
N ASP A 146 -14.60 7.93 13.72
CA ASP A 146 -14.21 7.10 14.85
C ASP A 146 -14.88 7.56 16.16
N THR A 147 -15.02 6.64 17.09
CA THR A 147 -15.49 6.91 18.47
C THR A 147 -14.33 6.92 19.47
N GLY A 148 -13.16 7.37 19.03
CA GLY A 148 -11.93 7.38 19.83
C GLY A 148 -11.85 8.56 20.79
N CYS A 149 -10.61 8.90 21.17
CA CYS A 149 -10.36 9.96 22.17
C CYS A 149 -10.72 11.39 21.69
N GLY A 150 -10.95 11.58 20.37
CA GLY A 150 -11.18 12.90 19.81
C GLY A 150 -9.95 13.80 19.84
N ILE A 151 -10.14 15.06 19.42
CA ILE A 151 -9.09 16.06 19.31
C ILE A 151 -9.55 17.34 20.01
N PRO A 152 -8.76 17.91 20.93
CA PRO A 152 -9.05 19.19 21.55
C PRO A 152 -9.22 20.30 20.51
N GLU A 153 -10.18 21.20 20.68
CA GLU A 153 -10.52 22.26 19.73
C GLU A 153 -9.31 23.12 19.35
N SER A 154 -8.43 23.38 20.32
CA SER A 154 -7.18 24.16 20.11
C SER A 154 -6.18 23.48 19.16
N GLN A 155 -6.35 22.18 18.91
CA GLN A 155 -5.41 21.37 18.10
C GLN A 155 -6.00 20.94 16.75
N VAL A 156 -7.32 21.08 16.55
CA VAL A 156 -8.02 20.64 15.33
C VAL A 156 -7.42 21.26 14.06
N ASN A 157 -7.03 22.53 14.10
CA ASN A 157 -6.45 23.22 12.95
C ASN A 157 -5.02 22.78 12.64
N ARG A 158 -4.35 22.13 13.61
CA ARG A 158 -2.93 21.75 13.50
C ARG A 158 -2.70 20.34 13.03
N VAL A 159 -3.75 19.51 12.89
CA VAL A 159 -3.60 18.10 12.51
C VAL A 159 -3.05 17.89 11.10
N PHE A 160 -3.16 18.89 10.24
CA PHE A 160 -2.61 18.89 8.89
C PHE A 160 -1.22 19.56 8.78
N GLU A 161 -0.66 20.06 9.89
CA GLU A 161 0.71 20.57 9.92
C GLU A 161 1.71 19.40 9.88
N ARG A 162 2.84 19.62 9.21
CA ARG A 162 3.91 18.60 9.06
C ARG A 162 4.58 18.32 10.41
N PHE A 163 4.85 17.04 10.70
CA PHE A 163 5.53 16.55 11.90
C PHE A 163 4.79 16.84 13.22
N VAL A 164 3.55 17.29 13.16
CA VAL A 164 2.73 17.51 14.36
C VAL A 164 2.17 16.17 14.84
N LYS A 165 2.42 15.88 16.13
CA LYS A 165 1.84 14.77 16.87
C LYS A 165 1.10 15.36 18.07
N LEU A 166 -0.20 15.11 18.14
CA LEU A 166 -1.03 15.59 19.24
C LEU A 166 -0.75 14.83 20.54
N ASN A 167 -0.23 13.63 20.43
CA ASN A 167 0.22 12.80 21.56
C ASN A 167 1.64 12.30 21.26
N ASN A 168 2.61 12.70 22.08
CA ASN A 168 4.02 12.35 21.94
C ASN A 168 4.29 10.84 22.08
N PHE A 169 3.38 10.10 22.71
CA PHE A 169 3.50 8.64 22.89
C PHE A 169 2.87 7.85 21.72
N ALA A 170 2.14 8.52 20.85
CA ALA A 170 1.50 7.85 19.73
C ALA A 170 2.49 7.59 18.59
N GLN A 171 2.68 6.32 18.18
CA GLN A 171 3.51 5.94 17.03
C GLN A 171 2.99 6.61 15.75
N GLY A 172 3.89 7.06 14.88
CA GLY A 172 3.56 7.62 13.58
C GLY A 172 4.51 8.73 13.16
N THR A 173 4.50 9.06 11.88
CA THR A 173 5.44 10.00 11.24
C THR A 173 5.05 11.47 11.42
N GLY A 174 3.77 11.76 11.62
CA GLY A 174 3.22 13.11 11.55
C GLY A 174 3.18 13.70 10.12
N LEU A 175 3.38 12.84 9.11
CA LEU A 175 3.36 13.22 7.69
C LEU A 175 2.09 12.78 6.96
N GLY A 176 1.41 11.76 7.45
CA GLY A 176 0.29 11.15 6.75
C GLY A 176 -0.85 12.12 6.40
N LEU A 177 -1.36 12.88 7.36
CA LEU A 177 -2.45 13.85 7.10
C LEU A 177 -2.02 15.03 6.21
N PRO A 178 -0.84 15.64 6.38
CA PRO A 178 -0.28 16.61 5.42
C PRO A 178 -0.20 16.08 3.99
N ILE A 179 0.24 14.84 3.80
CA ILE A 179 0.27 14.18 2.48
C ILE A 179 -1.14 14.01 1.93
N CYS A 180 -2.10 13.54 2.74
CA CYS A 180 -3.50 13.46 2.35
C CYS A 180 -4.05 14.82 1.89
N GLN A 181 -3.74 15.89 2.61
CA GLN A 181 -4.17 17.24 2.26
C GLN A 181 -3.63 17.64 0.88
N THR A 182 -2.35 17.40 0.63
CA THR A 182 -1.76 17.74 -0.66
C THR A 182 -2.36 16.90 -1.80
N ILE A 183 -2.51 15.58 -1.62
CA ILE A 183 -3.12 14.70 -2.62
C ILE A 183 -4.53 15.21 -2.97
N ILE A 184 -5.39 15.40 -1.96
CA ILE A 184 -6.78 15.83 -2.18
C ILE A 184 -6.86 17.20 -2.82
N THR A 185 -6.02 18.16 -2.39
CA THR A 185 -5.98 19.50 -2.98
C THR A 185 -5.54 19.45 -4.44
N SER A 186 -4.52 18.64 -4.76
CA SER A 186 -4.04 18.44 -6.15
C SER A 186 -5.09 17.75 -7.04
N MET A 187 -5.97 16.94 -6.46
CA MET A 187 -7.12 16.34 -7.15
C MET A 187 -8.35 17.27 -7.23
N GLY A 188 -8.21 18.55 -6.85
CA GLY A 188 -9.29 19.54 -6.88
C GLY A 188 -10.31 19.43 -5.74
N GLY A 189 -10.01 18.64 -4.72
CA GLY A 189 -10.87 18.42 -3.56
C GLY A 189 -10.57 19.31 -2.37
N LYS A 190 -11.33 19.12 -1.29
CA LYS A 190 -11.12 19.74 0.02
C LYS A 190 -11.05 18.66 1.08
N ILE A 191 -10.25 18.86 2.13
CA ILE A 191 -10.10 17.94 3.25
C ILE A 191 -10.28 18.69 4.56
N GLY A 192 -10.80 18.01 5.58
CA GLY A 192 -10.98 18.60 6.91
C GLY A 192 -11.25 17.56 7.97
N VAL A 193 -11.45 18.04 9.18
CA VAL A 193 -11.78 17.24 10.36
C VAL A 193 -12.85 17.92 11.19
N LYS A 194 -13.74 17.12 11.75
CA LYS A 194 -14.69 17.51 12.81
C LYS A 194 -14.40 16.59 13.99
N SER A 195 -14.10 17.16 15.15
CA SER A 195 -13.74 16.36 16.30
C SER A 195 -14.13 17.07 17.58
N LYS A 196 -14.42 16.27 18.61
CA LYS A 196 -14.61 16.73 19.97
C LYS A 196 -13.92 15.77 20.92
N GLU A 197 -13.14 16.32 21.83
CA GLU A 197 -12.41 15.54 22.82
C GLU A 197 -13.36 14.66 23.64
N GLY A 198 -13.03 13.36 23.72
CA GLY A 198 -13.85 12.33 24.40
C GLY A 198 -15.01 11.77 23.57
N GLU A 199 -15.34 12.33 22.39
CA GLU A 199 -16.47 11.88 21.56
C GLU A 199 -16.02 11.22 20.23
N GLY A 200 -14.76 11.41 19.83
CA GLY A 200 -14.21 10.88 18.60
C GLY A 200 -13.97 11.94 17.53
N SER A 201 -13.64 11.47 16.32
CA SER A 201 -13.30 12.35 15.20
C SER A 201 -13.95 11.87 13.91
N THR A 202 -14.23 12.80 13.01
CA THR A 202 -14.63 12.52 11.62
C THR A 202 -13.70 13.29 10.70
N PHE A 203 -12.80 12.55 10.05
CA PHE A 203 -11.99 13.06 8.96
C PHE A 203 -12.78 12.93 7.65
N TRP A 204 -12.76 13.97 6.85
CA TRP A 204 -13.52 13.99 5.61
C TRP A 204 -12.74 14.68 4.49
N PHE A 205 -13.08 14.31 3.26
CA PHE A 205 -12.63 15.03 2.07
C PHE A 205 -13.67 14.99 0.98
N THR A 206 -13.54 15.87 0.01
CA THR A 206 -14.38 15.90 -1.18
C THR A 206 -13.55 15.72 -2.43
N LEU A 207 -14.14 15.13 -3.47
CA LEU A 207 -13.55 15.09 -4.80
C LEU A 207 -14.60 15.56 -5.82
N PRO A 208 -14.16 16.23 -6.89
CA PRO A 208 -15.04 16.52 -8.03
C PRO A 208 -15.66 15.22 -8.55
N TYR A 209 -16.95 15.26 -8.81
CA TYR A 209 -17.72 14.16 -9.36
C TYR A 209 -18.34 14.60 -10.68
N HIS A 210 -17.93 13.98 -11.74
CA HIS A 210 -18.64 14.03 -13.00
C HIS A 210 -19.21 12.63 -13.22
N GLN A 211 -20.54 12.54 -13.29
CA GLN A 211 -21.18 11.27 -13.59
C GLN A 211 -20.62 10.79 -14.93
N ALA A 212 -19.73 9.80 -14.88
CA ALA A 212 -19.25 9.16 -16.09
C ALA A 212 -20.46 8.43 -16.69
N ASP A 213 -20.85 8.80 -17.90
CA ASP A 213 -21.84 8.04 -18.65
C ASP A 213 -21.42 6.56 -18.64
N GLN A 214 -22.35 5.68 -18.31
CA GLN A 214 -22.15 4.22 -18.32
C GLN A 214 -21.90 3.66 -19.73
N ALA A 215 -21.60 4.51 -20.71
CA ALA A 215 -21.37 4.19 -22.10
C ALA A 215 -19.87 4.16 -22.41
N GLY A 216 -19.25 3.04 -22.11
CA GLY A 216 -17.89 2.78 -22.52
C GLY A 216 -17.40 1.43 -21.99
N ASP A 217 -18.14 0.35 -22.30
CA ASP A 217 -17.62 -1.00 -22.31
C ASP A 217 -16.45 -1.11 -23.32
N ASN A 218 -15.31 -0.58 -22.96
CA ASN A 218 -14.05 -1.18 -23.31
C ASN A 218 -13.67 -2.10 -22.14
N ILE A 219 -14.47 -3.14 -21.99
CA ILE A 219 -13.97 -4.40 -21.43
C ILE A 219 -12.89 -4.84 -22.42
N ALA A 220 -11.66 -4.40 -22.21
CA ALA A 220 -10.54 -5.20 -22.59
C ALA A 220 -10.82 -6.54 -21.88
N LYS A 221 -11.25 -7.54 -22.68
CA LYS A 221 -11.41 -8.91 -22.20
C LYS A 221 -10.23 -9.20 -21.31
N ALA A 222 -10.54 -9.44 -20.03
CA ALA A 222 -9.56 -10.06 -19.15
C ALA A 222 -8.94 -11.21 -19.96
N PRO A 223 -7.61 -11.30 -20.05
CA PRO A 223 -6.98 -12.42 -20.70
C PRO A 223 -7.59 -13.67 -20.05
N GLU A 224 -8.14 -14.53 -20.91
CA GLU A 224 -8.67 -15.83 -20.50
C GLU A 224 -7.62 -16.45 -19.59
N THR A 225 -8.06 -16.81 -18.38
CA THR A 225 -7.24 -17.58 -17.44
C THR A 225 -6.51 -18.68 -18.22
N PRO A 226 -5.17 -18.73 -18.16
CA PRO A 226 -4.44 -19.79 -18.82
C PRO A 226 -5.01 -21.13 -18.34
N ARG A 227 -5.39 -21.97 -19.27
CA ARG A 227 -5.82 -23.35 -19.01
C ARG A 227 -4.87 -23.96 -18.00
N LEU A 228 -5.43 -24.51 -16.94
CA LEU A 228 -4.72 -25.35 -15.98
C LEU A 228 -3.87 -26.37 -16.75
N VAL A 229 -2.60 -26.13 -16.79
CA VAL A 229 -1.62 -27.10 -17.29
C VAL A 229 -1.55 -28.22 -16.26
N ASP A 230 -1.58 -29.45 -16.74
CA ASP A 230 -1.54 -30.66 -15.93
C ASP A 230 -0.42 -30.62 -14.87
N LYS A 231 -0.80 -30.99 -13.65
CA LYS A 231 0.05 -31.04 -12.45
C LYS A 231 1.21 -32.03 -12.58
N LYS A 232 2.26 -31.73 -13.35
CA LYS A 232 3.51 -32.55 -13.25
C LYS A 232 4.80 -31.76 -13.31
N ASP A 233 4.86 -30.59 -13.92
CA ASP A 233 6.10 -29.80 -13.96
C ASP A 233 5.93 -28.51 -13.17
N LYS A 234 6.87 -28.23 -12.25
CA LYS A 234 6.91 -26.95 -11.53
C LYS A 234 7.07 -25.83 -12.56
N LEU A 235 6.26 -24.79 -12.43
CA LEU A 235 6.42 -23.58 -13.22
C LEU A 235 7.82 -22.99 -13.02
N VAL A 236 8.44 -22.53 -14.12
CA VAL A 236 9.78 -21.95 -14.13
C VAL A 236 9.65 -20.43 -14.01
N ILE A 237 10.35 -19.85 -13.04
CA ILE A 237 10.42 -18.40 -12.81
C ILE A 237 11.87 -17.96 -13.02
N LEU A 238 12.09 -16.97 -13.88
CA LEU A 238 13.35 -16.26 -14.01
C LEU A 238 13.35 -15.06 -13.07
N ILE A 239 14.38 -14.94 -12.24
CA ILE A 239 14.57 -13.84 -11.32
C ILE A 239 15.85 -13.11 -11.75
N ALA A 240 15.70 -11.87 -12.20
CA ALA A 240 16.82 -10.97 -12.49
C ALA A 240 16.98 -9.99 -11.33
N GLU A 241 18.05 -10.15 -10.57
CA GLU A 241 18.32 -9.40 -9.34
C GLU A 241 19.83 -9.41 -9.08
N ASP A 242 20.44 -8.24 -9.00
CA ASP A 242 21.89 -8.09 -8.84
C ASP A 242 22.35 -8.19 -7.37
N ASN A 243 21.41 -8.12 -6.42
CA ASN A 243 21.69 -8.21 -4.99
C ASN A 243 21.45 -9.64 -4.47
N GLU A 244 22.52 -10.29 -4.00
CA GLU A 244 22.46 -11.65 -3.46
C GLU A 244 21.45 -11.82 -2.32
N SER A 245 21.31 -10.83 -1.44
CA SER A 245 20.39 -10.87 -0.30
C SER A 245 18.93 -10.86 -0.77
N ASN A 246 18.61 -10.03 -1.77
CA ASN A 246 17.28 -9.96 -2.36
C ASN A 246 16.94 -11.26 -3.08
N TYR A 247 17.87 -11.78 -3.90
CA TYR A 247 17.68 -13.08 -4.55
C TYR A 247 17.45 -14.20 -3.53
N LYS A 248 18.21 -14.21 -2.43
CA LYS A 248 18.05 -15.21 -1.37
C LYS A 248 16.68 -15.18 -0.71
N LEU A 249 16.08 -14.00 -0.60
CA LEU A 249 14.70 -13.84 -0.14
C LEU A 249 13.72 -14.50 -1.10
N PHE A 250 13.81 -14.19 -2.40
CA PHE A 250 12.95 -14.80 -3.42
C PHE A 250 13.15 -16.33 -3.48
N GLU A 251 14.39 -16.79 -3.43
CA GLU A 251 14.71 -18.22 -3.39
C GLU A 251 14.00 -18.91 -2.21
N THR A 252 14.08 -18.33 -1.02
CA THR A 252 13.50 -18.90 0.19
C THR A 252 11.98 -19.02 0.10
N ILE A 253 11.32 -18.03 -0.47
CA ILE A 253 9.85 -17.98 -0.60
C ILE A 253 9.35 -18.91 -1.71
N LEU A 254 10.01 -18.90 -2.88
CA LEU A 254 9.46 -19.48 -4.11
C LEU A 254 9.94 -20.91 -4.39
N LYS A 255 11.12 -21.32 -3.90
CA LYS A 255 11.77 -22.61 -4.19
C LYS A 255 10.92 -23.84 -3.87
N LYS A 256 10.01 -23.75 -2.90
CA LYS A 256 9.14 -24.86 -2.53
C LYS A 256 8.18 -25.25 -3.66
N ASN A 257 7.68 -24.26 -4.39
CA ASN A 257 6.59 -24.41 -5.35
C ASN A 257 7.00 -24.27 -6.80
N TYR A 258 8.14 -23.61 -7.08
CA TYR A 258 8.59 -23.23 -8.42
C TYR A 258 10.02 -23.70 -8.70
N THR A 259 10.38 -23.80 -9.97
CA THR A 259 11.76 -23.92 -10.43
C THR A 259 12.30 -22.53 -10.68
N LEU A 260 13.40 -22.15 -10.03
CA LEU A 260 13.95 -20.81 -10.12
C LEU A 260 15.19 -20.80 -11.01
N ILE A 261 15.31 -19.77 -11.83
CA ILE A 261 16.48 -19.42 -12.61
C ILE A 261 16.91 -18.04 -12.17
N HIS A 262 18.19 -17.81 -11.90
CA HIS A 262 18.73 -16.55 -11.47
C HIS A 262 19.56 -15.89 -12.55
N ALA A 263 19.39 -14.60 -12.75
CA ALA A 263 20.23 -13.74 -13.57
C ALA A 263 20.75 -12.57 -12.74
N TRP A 264 22.04 -12.26 -12.85
CA TRP A 264 22.70 -11.18 -12.10
C TRP A 264 22.61 -9.80 -12.77
N ASP A 265 22.21 -9.77 -14.03
CA ASP A 265 22.02 -8.53 -14.78
C ASP A 265 21.02 -8.73 -15.92
N GLY A 266 20.64 -7.62 -16.58
CA GLY A 266 19.66 -7.67 -17.66
C GLY A 266 20.13 -8.43 -18.91
N GLU A 267 21.44 -8.44 -19.21
CA GLU A 267 21.97 -9.21 -20.35
C GLU A 267 21.84 -10.71 -20.09
N GLU A 268 22.21 -11.15 -18.90
CA GLU A 268 22.08 -12.54 -18.49
C GLU A 268 20.60 -12.96 -18.44
N ALA A 269 19.71 -12.06 -17.97
CA ALA A 269 18.27 -12.31 -17.95
C ALA A 269 17.72 -12.60 -19.36
N VAL A 270 18.08 -11.80 -20.36
CA VAL A 270 17.67 -12.03 -21.76
C VAL A 270 18.23 -13.34 -22.31
N GLN A 271 19.47 -13.68 -21.97
CA GLN A 271 20.11 -14.97 -22.43
C GLN A 271 19.41 -16.18 -21.80
N LEU A 272 19.21 -16.16 -20.47
CA LEU A 272 18.54 -17.24 -19.74
C LEU A 272 17.07 -17.37 -20.14
N PHE A 273 16.41 -16.26 -20.44
CA PHE A 273 15.05 -16.27 -20.99
C PHE A 273 14.98 -17.08 -22.29
N LYS A 274 15.90 -16.82 -23.24
CA LYS A 274 15.96 -17.55 -24.51
C LYS A 274 16.25 -19.06 -24.36
N GLN A 275 17.06 -19.40 -23.33
CA GLN A 275 17.48 -20.80 -23.12
C GLN A 275 16.39 -21.63 -22.43
N HIS A 276 15.67 -21.03 -21.47
CA HIS A 276 14.80 -21.77 -20.57
C HIS A 276 13.31 -21.51 -20.76
N ASN A 277 12.94 -20.49 -21.54
CA ASN A 277 11.56 -20.09 -21.81
C ASN A 277 10.69 -20.07 -20.53
N PRO A 278 11.01 -19.23 -19.52
CA PRO A 278 10.33 -19.23 -18.24
C PRO A 278 8.88 -18.77 -18.38
N HIS A 279 8.05 -19.19 -17.43
CA HIS A 279 6.62 -18.88 -17.39
C HIS A 279 6.33 -17.48 -16.78
N LEU A 280 7.27 -16.94 -16.01
CA LEU A 280 7.21 -15.64 -15.34
C LEU A 280 8.63 -15.09 -15.22
N VAL A 281 8.78 -13.79 -15.36
CA VAL A 281 10.03 -13.07 -15.09
C VAL A 281 9.78 -12.07 -13.94
N LEU A 282 10.60 -12.15 -12.89
CA LEU A 282 10.73 -11.11 -11.87
C LEU A 282 11.98 -10.31 -12.22
N MET A 283 11.83 -9.02 -12.51
CA MET A 283 12.86 -8.17 -13.08
C MET A 283 13.12 -6.96 -12.19
N ASP A 284 14.31 -6.89 -11.59
CA ASP A 284 14.73 -5.64 -10.98
C ASP A 284 15.00 -4.57 -12.06
N ILE A 285 14.70 -3.33 -11.73
CA ILE A 285 14.87 -2.19 -12.63
C ILE A 285 16.34 -1.77 -12.69
N ASN A 286 16.99 -1.71 -11.52
CA ASN A 286 18.33 -1.14 -11.39
C ASN A 286 19.41 -2.22 -11.34
N MET A 287 19.81 -2.71 -12.49
CA MET A 287 20.86 -3.70 -12.62
C MET A 287 22.06 -3.19 -13.42
N PRO A 288 23.28 -3.71 -13.20
CA PRO A 288 24.46 -3.37 -13.99
C PRO A 288 24.34 -3.87 -15.43
N LYS A 289 25.16 -3.33 -16.35
CA LYS A 289 25.29 -3.62 -17.78
C LYS A 289 24.04 -3.30 -18.59
N MET A 290 22.89 -3.88 -18.25
CA MET A 290 21.59 -3.66 -18.87
C MET A 290 20.53 -3.54 -17.78
N ASP A 291 19.80 -2.43 -17.77
CA ASP A 291 18.72 -2.20 -16.83
C ASP A 291 17.48 -3.06 -17.12
N GLY A 292 16.56 -3.14 -16.16
CA GLY A 292 15.36 -3.97 -16.28
C GLY A 292 14.39 -3.51 -17.36
N TYR A 293 14.37 -2.22 -17.69
CA TYR A 293 13.53 -1.71 -18.78
C TYR A 293 14.03 -2.19 -20.14
N GLU A 294 15.33 -2.05 -20.40
CA GLU A 294 15.94 -2.52 -21.64
C GLU A 294 15.85 -4.05 -21.77
N ALA A 295 16.10 -4.78 -20.68
CA ALA A 295 15.95 -6.24 -20.65
C ALA A 295 14.50 -6.66 -20.94
N THR A 296 13.53 -5.99 -20.33
CA THR A 296 12.09 -6.24 -20.55
C THR A 296 11.71 -5.99 -22.01
N GLN A 297 12.20 -4.91 -22.63
CA GLN A 297 11.94 -4.62 -24.04
C GLN A 297 12.45 -5.75 -24.94
N LYS A 298 13.69 -6.22 -24.72
CA LYS A 298 14.27 -7.34 -25.49
C LYS A 298 13.54 -8.66 -25.26
N ILE A 299 13.05 -8.91 -24.05
CA ILE A 299 12.21 -10.09 -23.74
C ILE A 299 10.87 -10.00 -24.48
N ARG A 300 10.25 -8.82 -24.55
CA ARG A 300 9.00 -8.57 -25.27
C ARG A 300 9.12 -8.80 -26.77
N GLU A 301 10.29 -8.54 -27.37
CA GLU A 301 10.58 -8.87 -28.77
C GLU A 301 10.60 -10.39 -29.02
N ILE A 302 10.96 -11.19 -27.99
CA ILE A 302 11.04 -12.65 -28.07
C ILE A 302 9.69 -13.29 -27.74
N SER A 303 9.05 -12.81 -26.68
CA SER A 303 7.77 -13.31 -26.18
C SER A 303 6.89 -12.13 -25.69
N PRO A 304 5.92 -11.69 -26.51
CA PRO A 304 5.05 -10.59 -26.17
C PRO A 304 4.18 -10.85 -24.94
N ASP A 305 3.81 -12.11 -24.69
CA ASP A 305 2.78 -12.50 -23.73
C ASP A 305 3.32 -12.97 -22.38
N VAL A 306 4.65 -13.17 -22.23
CA VAL A 306 5.20 -13.62 -20.96
C VAL A 306 4.98 -12.56 -19.87
N PRO A 307 4.47 -12.92 -18.68
CA PRO A 307 4.38 -12.00 -17.57
C PRO A 307 5.77 -11.54 -17.13
N VAL A 308 6.01 -10.21 -17.07
CA VAL A 308 7.21 -9.57 -16.49
C VAL A 308 6.73 -8.62 -15.42
N MET A 309 7.24 -8.78 -14.20
CA MET A 309 6.85 -8.03 -13.00
C MET A 309 8.09 -7.36 -12.40
#